data_fd4292eeece9c172c7837d5e124b44cb
#
_entry.id   fd4292eeece9c172c7837d5e124b44cb
#
_cell.length_a   1.000
_cell.length_b   1.000
_cell.length_c   1.000
_cell.angle_alpha   90.00
_cell.angle_beta   90.00
_cell.angle_gamma   90.00
#
_symmetry.space_group_name_H-M   'P 1'
#
loop_
_entity.id
_entity.type
_entity.pdbx_description
1 polymer ?
#
loop_
_entity_poly.entity_id
_entity_poly.type
_entity_poly.pdbx_seq_one_letter_code
_entity_poly.pdbx_strand_id
1 'polypeptide(L)'
;VFVTIKPFYGPYVPDSIKNNLKTILRKYSVAGIVTEIQDLKYLYVEVDVNAYYNPSLAPDSAALKTVVTNNINSFADSAEMNKYGAKFKYSKFQTIVDNSSSAITSNITKVTIRRDMKPLLNQAAEYELCFGNPFYIKNTNGYNIQSSGFTIFGQPDTLYLGDKPAADKKTGSLFFFRLESRNNPVVVSGNVGTIDYARAEMLLKPITFTGTSKK
;
A
#
# COMPACT_ATOMS: atom_id res chain seq x y z
N VAL A 1 3.64 15.00 22.26
CA VAL A 1 4.16 15.37 20.93
C VAL A 1 4.55 14.09 20.20
N PHE A 2 4.03 13.89 18.97
CA PHE A 2 4.41 12.76 18.14
C PHE A 2 5.52 13.18 17.18
N VAL A 3 6.56 12.35 17.07
CA VAL A 3 7.67 12.53 16.15
C VAL A 3 7.73 11.31 15.23
N THR A 4 7.65 11.53 13.93
CA THR A 4 7.81 10.48 12.93
C THR A 4 9.16 10.61 12.26
N ILE A 5 9.91 9.52 12.19
CA ILE A 5 11.28 9.51 11.65
C ILE A 5 11.30 8.58 10.43
N LYS A 6 11.83 9.11 9.30
CA LYS A 6 12.15 8.30 8.14
C LYS A 6 13.60 7.85 8.23
N PRO A 7 13.88 6.54 8.36
CA PRO A 7 15.26 6.05 8.31
C PRO A 7 15.82 6.23 6.89
N PHE A 8 17.12 6.39 6.79
CA PHE A 8 17.79 6.45 5.48
C PHE A 8 17.79 5.07 4.80
N TYR A 9 17.96 4.01 5.60
CA TYR A 9 17.87 2.63 5.15
C TYR A 9 16.76 1.89 5.89
N GLY A 10 16.02 1.06 5.17
CA GLY A 10 14.97 0.19 5.72
C GLY A 10 13.64 0.90 6.01
N PRO A 11 12.61 0.11 6.34
CA PRO A 11 11.24 0.61 6.49
C PRO A 11 10.90 1.11 7.91
N TYR A 12 11.73 0.84 8.93
CA TYR A 12 11.46 1.22 10.32
C TYR A 12 12.75 1.53 11.08
N VAL A 13 12.61 2.32 12.14
CA VAL A 13 13.69 2.63 13.07
C VAL A 13 13.74 1.57 14.17
N PRO A 14 14.89 0.93 14.46
CA PRO A 14 15.01 -0.03 15.55
C PRO A 14 14.60 0.58 16.91
N ASP A 15 13.97 -0.23 17.76
CA ASP A 15 13.46 0.24 19.07
C ASP A 15 14.56 0.76 20.00
N SER A 16 15.78 0.21 19.91
CA SER A 16 16.94 0.72 20.64
C SER A 16 17.26 2.17 20.27
N ILE A 17 17.20 2.52 18.99
CA ILE A 17 17.43 3.88 18.49
C ILE A 17 16.28 4.79 18.93
N LYS A 18 15.02 4.33 18.81
CA LYS A 18 13.86 5.08 19.31
C LYS A 18 13.97 5.42 20.79
N ASN A 19 14.39 4.45 21.63
CA ASN A 19 14.54 4.66 23.07
C ASN A 19 15.67 5.65 23.38
N ASN A 20 16.79 5.57 22.69
CA ASN A 20 17.89 6.53 22.83
C ASN A 20 17.44 7.95 22.44
N LEU A 21 16.72 8.10 21.32
CA LEU A 21 16.18 9.38 20.88
C LEU A 21 15.15 9.93 21.87
N LYS A 22 14.26 9.10 22.43
CA LYS A 22 13.33 9.52 23.49
C LYS A 22 14.08 10.05 24.72
N THR A 23 15.18 9.40 25.12
CA THR A 23 16.00 9.84 26.25
C THR A 23 16.67 11.18 25.99
N ILE A 24 17.17 11.39 24.77
CA ILE A 24 17.77 12.68 24.36
C ILE A 24 16.69 13.78 24.33
N LEU A 25 15.54 13.51 23.68
CA LEU A 25 14.46 14.48 23.54
C LEU A 25 13.88 14.91 24.91
N ARG A 26 13.83 13.99 25.89
CA ARG A 26 13.39 14.32 27.25
C ARG A 26 14.26 15.39 27.93
N LYS A 27 15.55 15.47 27.62
CA LYS A 27 16.46 16.48 28.17
C LYS A 27 16.14 17.91 27.68
N TYR A 28 15.47 18.01 26.51
CA TYR A 28 15.13 19.29 25.90
C TYR A 28 13.63 19.60 25.93
N SER A 29 12.81 18.68 26.47
CA SER A 29 11.37 18.89 26.58
C SER A 29 11.00 19.66 27.83
N VAL A 30 9.99 20.53 27.70
CA VAL A 30 9.40 21.25 28.85
C VAL A 30 8.60 20.25 29.69
N ALA A 31 8.52 20.52 31.02
CA ALA A 31 7.76 19.70 31.94
C ALA A 31 6.31 19.50 31.46
N GLY A 32 5.86 18.23 31.44
CA GLY A 32 4.52 17.84 30.96
C GLY A 32 4.45 17.45 29.47
N ILE A 33 5.52 17.66 28.69
CA ILE A 33 5.56 17.22 27.29
C ILE A 33 6.23 15.84 27.19
N VAL A 34 5.43 14.83 26.85
CA VAL A 34 5.92 13.49 26.54
C VAL A 34 6.08 13.37 25.03
N THR A 35 7.31 13.06 24.58
CA THR A 35 7.61 12.80 23.18
C THR A 35 7.44 11.32 22.87
N GLU A 36 6.63 11.00 21.86
CA GLU A 36 6.44 9.66 21.38
C GLU A 36 6.90 9.53 19.93
N ILE A 37 7.72 8.51 19.66
CA ILE A 37 8.26 8.27 18.32
C ILE A 37 7.40 7.19 17.65
N GLN A 38 6.80 7.56 16.53
CA GLN A 38 5.99 6.66 15.71
C GLN A 38 6.71 6.27 14.43
N ASP A 39 6.49 5.04 13.99
CA ASP A 39 6.98 4.58 12.69
C ASP A 39 6.24 5.29 11.55
N LEU A 40 6.98 5.55 10.48
CA LEU A 40 6.40 6.12 9.28
C LEU A 40 5.43 5.12 8.62
N LYS A 41 4.26 5.60 8.25
CA LYS A 41 3.27 4.82 7.51
C LYS A 41 3.56 5.00 6.01
N TYR A 42 4.09 3.96 5.37
CA TYR A 42 4.40 3.97 3.93
C TYR A 42 3.15 3.70 3.09
N LEU A 43 3.08 4.38 1.97
CA LEU A 43 2.22 4.06 0.85
C LEU A 43 3.12 3.47 -0.26
N TYR A 44 2.93 2.20 -0.55
CA TYR A 44 3.71 1.52 -1.58
C TYR A 44 3.02 1.71 -2.93
N VAL A 45 3.80 2.00 -3.95
CA VAL A 45 3.36 2.03 -5.34
C VAL A 45 3.93 0.78 -6.01
N GLU A 46 3.06 -0.16 -6.34
CA GLU A 46 3.41 -1.37 -7.08
C GLU A 46 3.14 -1.13 -8.56
N VAL A 47 4.10 -1.48 -9.40
CA VAL A 47 4.01 -1.29 -10.84
C VAL A 47 4.16 -2.63 -11.57
N ASP A 48 3.30 -2.83 -12.54
CA ASP A 48 3.37 -3.95 -13.48
C ASP A 48 3.55 -3.36 -14.88
N VAL A 49 4.71 -3.62 -15.49
CA VAL A 49 5.16 -2.96 -16.70
C VAL A 49 5.33 -3.98 -17.82
N ASN A 50 4.57 -3.79 -18.90
CA ASN A 50 4.76 -4.50 -20.15
C ASN A 50 5.42 -3.55 -21.16
N ALA A 51 6.72 -3.70 -21.37
CA ALA A 51 7.48 -2.92 -22.35
C ALA A 51 7.54 -3.66 -23.68
N TYR A 52 7.16 -2.98 -24.76
CA TYR A 52 7.28 -3.45 -26.13
C TYR A 52 8.56 -2.90 -26.74
N TYR A 53 9.31 -3.71 -27.46
CA TYR A 53 10.61 -3.34 -27.99
C TYR A 53 10.88 -3.90 -29.40
N ASN A 54 11.82 -3.29 -30.09
CA ASN A 54 12.30 -3.78 -31.38
C ASN A 54 13.45 -4.79 -31.18
N PRO A 55 13.25 -6.08 -31.52
CA PRO A 55 14.27 -7.11 -31.33
C PRO A 55 15.54 -6.88 -32.16
N SER A 56 15.45 -6.15 -33.26
CA SER A 56 16.62 -5.83 -34.08
C SER A 56 17.60 -4.87 -33.40
N LEU A 57 17.10 -4.02 -32.46
CA LEU A 57 17.90 -3.10 -31.67
C LEU A 57 18.34 -3.67 -30.32
N ALA A 58 17.60 -4.65 -29.79
CA ALA A 58 17.92 -5.34 -28.54
C ALA A 58 17.62 -6.83 -28.70
N PRO A 59 18.57 -7.62 -29.23
CA PRO A 59 18.36 -9.07 -29.44
C PRO A 59 18.27 -9.85 -28.13
N ASP A 60 18.86 -9.33 -27.04
CA ASP A 60 18.80 -9.95 -25.70
C ASP A 60 17.70 -9.27 -24.85
N SER A 61 16.56 -9.94 -24.76
CA SER A 61 15.43 -9.48 -23.96
C SER A 61 15.71 -9.51 -22.45
N ALA A 62 16.58 -10.40 -21.97
CA ALA A 62 16.92 -10.51 -20.56
C ALA A 62 17.81 -9.34 -20.12
N ALA A 63 18.79 -8.97 -20.95
CA ALA A 63 19.60 -7.79 -20.75
C ALA A 63 18.73 -6.51 -20.75
N LEU A 64 17.82 -6.37 -21.70
CA LEU A 64 16.90 -5.23 -21.75
C LEU A 64 16.00 -5.14 -20.50
N LYS A 65 15.44 -6.26 -20.05
CA LYS A 65 14.66 -6.34 -18.81
C LYS A 65 15.48 -5.86 -17.60
N THR A 66 16.74 -6.26 -17.53
CA THR A 66 17.64 -5.84 -16.44
C THR A 66 17.88 -4.33 -16.45
N VAL A 67 18.11 -3.73 -17.62
CA VAL A 67 18.27 -2.28 -17.77
C VAL A 67 17.02 -1.53 -17.30
N VAL A 68 15.85 -1.95 -17.77
CA VAL A 68 14.56 -1.34 -17.36
C VAL A 68 14.36 -1.46 -15.85
N THR A 69 14.60 -2.64 -15.28
CA THR A 69 14.45 -2.88 -13.84
C THR A 69 15.39 -2.00 -13.03
N ASN A 70 16.66 -1.86 -13.43
CA ASN A 70 17.62 -1.01 -12.76
C ASN A 70 17.22 0.47 -12.80
N ASN A 71 16.69 0.95 -13.94
CA ASN A 71 16.22 2.33 -14.06
C ASN A 71 14.99 2.60 -13.18
N ILE A 72 14.05 1.64 -13.09
CA ILE A 72 12.91 1.73 -12.19
C ILE A 72 13.37 1.78 -10.72
N ASN A 73 14.30 0.91 -10.32
CA ASN A 73 14.86 0.90 -8.96
C ASN A 73 15.59 2.21 -8.65
N SER A 74 16.40 2.71 -9.59
CA SER A 74 17.10 4.00 -9.44
C SER A 74 16.12 5.17 -9.26
N PHE A 75 14.99 5.14 -9.97
CA PHE A 75 13.95 6.14 -9.77
C PHE A 75 13.29 6.01 -8.39
N ALA A 76 12.98 4.78 -7.95
CA ALA A 76 12.39 4.55 -6.63
C ALA A 76 13.29 5.03 -5.49
N ASP A 77 14.61 4.85 -5.64
CA ASP A 77 15.61 5.28 -4.65
C ASP A 77 16.02 6.77 -4.78
N SER A 78 15.52 7.45 -5.81
CA SER A 78 15.87 8.86 -6.05
C SER A 78 15.41 9.77 -4.90
N ALA A 79 16.11 10.91 -4.72
CA ALA A 79 15.73 11.93 -3.75
C ALA A 79 14.31 12.49 -3.97
N GLU A 80 13.75 12.33 -5.15
CA GLU A 80 12.37 12.74 -5.46
C GLU A 80 11.34 11.81 -4.82
N MET A 81 11.58 10.49 -4.91
CA MET A 81 10.66 9.47 -4.37
C MET A 81 10.96 9.13 -2.92
N ASN A 82 12.22 9.19 -2.51
CA ASN A 82 12.66 8.81 -1.17
C ASN A 82 12.63 9.98 -0.17
N LYS A 83 11.53 10.72 -0.09
CA LYS A 83 11.35 11.87 0.84
C LYS A 83 9.94 11.90 1.43
N TYR A 84 9.75 12.69 2.50
CA TYR A 84 8.41 13.01 3.00
C TYR A 84 7.58 13.72 1.94
N GLY A 85 6.31 13.30 1.81
CA GLY A 85 5.38 13.90 0.86
C GLY A 85 5.75 13.67 -0.61
N ALA A 86 6.55 12.65 -0.91
CA ALA A 86 6.84 12.26 -2.28
C ALA A 86 5.54 11.99 -3.05
N LYS A 87 5.50 12.44 -4.31
CA LYS A 87 4.35 12.26 -5.19
C LYS A 87 4.77 11.42 -6.39
N PHE A 88 4.14 10.26 -6.55
CA PHE A 88 4.29 9.45 -7.74
C PHE A 88 3.57 10.12 -8.92
N LYS A 89 4.29 10.38 -10.00
CA LYS A 89 3.74 10.91 -11.26
C LYS A 89 3.79 9.83 -12.33
N TYR A 90 2.62 9.35 -12.74
CA TYR A 90 2.48 8.28 -13.70
C TYR A 90 3.19 8.56 -15.04
N SER A 91 2.98 9.74 -15.61
CA SER A 91 3.61 10.15 -16.88
C SER A 91 5.13 10.17 -16.79
N LYS A 92 5.70 10.66 -15.67
CA LYS A 92 7.15 10.65 -15.45
C LYS A 92 7.68 9.21 -15.35
N PHE A 93 6.96 8.33 -14.68
CA PHE A 93 7.33 6.92 -14.59
C PHE A 93 7.34 6.26 -15.99
N GLN A 94 6.31 6.50 -16.82
CA GLN A 94 6.28 6.01 -18.19
C GLN A 94 7.49 6.50 -19.00
N THR A 95 7.82 7.79 -18.90
CA THR A 95 9.01 8.36 -19.57
C THR A 95 10.31 7.67 -19.13
N ILE A 96 10.44 7.30 -17.88
CA ILE A 96 11.62 6.58 -17.37
C ILE A 96 11.72 5.19 -18.01
N VAL A 97 10.60 4.49 -18.14
CA VAL A 97 10.56 3.19 -18.80
C VAL A 97 10.91 3.33 -20.29
N ASP A 98 10.27 4.27 -21.01
CA ASP A 98 10.50 4.49 -22.45
C ASP A 98 11.93 4.88 -22.74
N ASN A 99 12.53 5.73 -21.92
CA ASN A 99 13.92 6.19 -22.07
C ASN A 99 14.97 5.20 -21.54
N SER A 100 14.56 4.03 -21.02
CA SER A 100 15.51 3.02 -20.53
C SER A 100 16.35 2.44 -21.67
N SER A 101 15.82 2.39 -22.88
CA SER A 101 16.54 1.95 -24.08
C SER A 101 15.90 2.52 -25.33
N SER A 102 16.69 2.87 -26.33
CA SER A 102 16.19 3.25 -27.67
C SER A 102 15.46 2.13 -28.41
N ALA A 103 15.59 0.89 -27.95
CA ALA A 103 14.87 -0.25 -28.47
C ALA A 103 13.40 -0.29 -28.02
N ILE A 104 13.02 0.37 -26.92
CA ILE A 104 11.65 0.39 -26.42
C ILE A 104 10.79 1.27 -27.32
N THR A 105 9.70 0.72 -27.80
CA THR A 105 8.76 1.40 -28.70
C THR A 105 7.54 1.96 -27.95
N SER A 106 7.12 1.29 -26.88
CA SER A 106 6.00 1.70 -26.03
C SER A 106 5.98 0.90 -24.72
N ASN A 107 5.22 1.37 -23.73
CA ASN A 107 4.94 0.60 -22.54
C ASN A 107 3.46 0.67 -22.14
N ILE A 108 2.99 -0.40 -21.51
CA ILE A 108 1.70 -0.43 -20.79
C ILE A 108 2.01 -0.69 -19.33
N THR A 109 1.72 0.28 -18.50
CA THR A 109 1.99 0.24 -17.07
C THR A 109 0.70 0.22 -16.27
N LYS A 110 0.54 -0.80 -15.41
CA LYS A 110 -0.51 -0.86 -14.41
C LYS A 110 0.08 -0.43 -13.05
N VAL A 111 -0.61 0.47 -12.37
CA VAL A 111 -0.21 0.96 -11.05
C VAL A 111 -1.22 0.49 -10.00
N THR A 112 -0.72 -0.06 -8.92
CA THR A 112 -1.51 -0.44 -7.75
C THR A 112 -0.92 0.23 -6.52
N ILE A 113 -1.78 0.77 -5.66
CA ILE A 113 -1.37 1.38 -4.40
C ILE A 113 -1.63 0.37 -3.28
N ARG A 114 -0.60 0.12 -2.46
CA ARG A 114 -0.68 -0.78 -1.31
C ARG A 114 -0.36 -0.04 -0.02
N ARG A 115 -1.07 -0.39 1.03
CA ARG A 115 -0.76 0.01 2.40
C ARG A 115 -0.75 -1.21 3.31
N ASP A 116 0.31 -1.33 4.10
CA ASP A 116 0.44 -2.40 5.06
C ASP A 116 -0.13 -1.95 6.42
N MET A 117 -0.90 -2.82 7.05
CA MET A 117 -1.47 -2.64 8.37
C MET A 117 -0.98 -3.77 9.29
N LYS A 118 -0.61 -3.42 10.52
CA LYS A 118 -0.32 -4.39 11.59
C LYS A 118 -1.52 -4.41 12.54
N PRO A 119 -2.43 -5.37 12.43
CA PRO A 119 -3.57 -5.45 13.33
C PRO A 119 -3.13 -5.94 14.71
N LEU A 120 -3.90 -5.56 15.73
CA LEU A 120 -3.81 -6.15 17.07
C LEU A 120 -4.44 -7.54 17.00
N LEU A 121 -3.65 -8.58 17.28
CA LEU A 121 -4.15 -9.94 17.26
C LEU A 121 -4.88 -10.28 18.56
N ASN A 122 -5.96 -11.04 18.45
CA ASN A 122 -6.79 -11.52 19.57
C ASN A 122 -7.40 -10.39 20.43
N GLN A 123 -7.51 -9.19 19.88
CA GLN A 123 -8.17 -8.06 20.52
C GLN A 123 -9.11 -7.39 19.54
N ALA A 124 -10.30 -7.02 20.00
CA ALA A 124 -11.25 -6.26 19.21
C ALA A 124 -10.76 -4.81 19.08
N ALA A 125 -10.59 -4.32 17.86
CA ALA A 125 -10.19 -2.96 17.58
C ALA A 125 -10.84 -2.43 16.30
N GLU A 126 -11.05 -1.13 16.25
CA GLU A 126 -11.41 -0.39 15.04
C GLU A 126 -10.16 0.01 14.26
N TYR A 127 -10.26 0.03 12.95
CA TYR A 127 -9.13 0.40 12.10
C TYR A 127 -9.54 1.44 11.08
N GLU A 128 -8.77 2.52 11.05
CA GLU A 128 -8.87 3.55 10.05
C GLU A 128 -7.64 3.49 9.13
N LEU A 129 -7.91 3.41 7.82
CA LEU A 129 -6.89 3.34 6.78
C LEU A 129 -7.07 4.51 5.82
N CYS A 130 -6.12 5.45 5.83
CA CYS A 130 -6.10 6.61 4.95
C CYS A 130 -5.01 6.46 3.90
N PHE A 131 -5.35 6.56 2.62
CA PHE A 131 -4.39 6.44 1.51
C PHE A 131 -3.92 7.80 0.97
N GLY A 132 -4.68 8.87 1.23
CA GLY A 132 -4.31 10.23 0.84
C GLY A 132 -4.44 10.55 -0.65
N ASN A 133 -4.89 9.61 -1.47
CA ASN A 133 -5.22 9.81 -2.88
C ASN A 133 -6.56 9.16 -3.19
N PRO A 134 -7.49 9.82 -3.91
CA PRO A 134 -8.78 9.26 -4.25
C PRO A 134 -8.66 7.86 -4.87
N PHE A 135 -9.56 6.97 -4.49
CA PHE A 135 -9.62 5.63 -5.07
C PHE A 135 -10.34 5.64 -6.41
N TYR A 136 -9.77 4.94 -7.37
CA TYR A 136 -10.42 4.73 -8.66
C TYR A 136 -11.42 3.58 -8.59
N ILE A 137 -12.68 3.84 -8.94
CA ILE A 137 -13.73 2.83 -9.03
C ILE A 137 -13.74 2.28 -10.45
N LYS A 138 -13.11 1.11 -10.62
CA LYS A 138 -13.09 0.39 -11.89
C LYS A 138 -14.41 -0.37 -12.11
N ASN A 139 -14.96 -0.96 -11.04
CA ASN A 139 -16.12 -1.82 -11.08
C ASN A 139 -17.17 -1.33 -10.08
N THR A 140 -18.33 -0.95 -10.56
CA THR A 140 -19.47 -0.52 -9.73
C THR A 140 -20.10 -1.66 -8.93
N ASN A 141 -19.83 -2.92 -9.29
CA ASN A 141 -20.28 -4.09 -8.54
C ASN A 141 -19.38 -4.43 -7.36
N GLY A 142 -18.25 -3.72 -7.22
CA GLY A 142 -17.32 -3.90 -6.10
C GLY A 142 -16.02 -4.58 -6.47
N TYR A 143 -15.26 -4.98 -5.44
CA TYR A 143 -13.92 -5.59 -5.55
C TYR A 143 -12.86 -4.68 -6.19
N ASN A 144 -12.99 -3.35 -6.01
CA ASN A 144 -11.98 -2.40 -6.45
C ASN A 144 -10.77 -2.39 -5.50
N ILE A 145 -11.04 -2.68 -4.22
CA ILE A 145 -10.05 -2.79 -3.16
C ILE A 145 -10.06 -4.22 -2.64
N GLN A 146 -8.87 -4.77 -2.42
CA GLN A 146 -8.70 -6.11 -1.89
C GLN A 146 -7.55 -6.13 -0.88
N SER A 147 -7.74 -6.86 0.22
CA SER A 147 -6.66 -7.15 1.16
C SER A 147 -5.94 -8.45 0.82
N SER A 148 -4.78 -8.68 1.45
CA SER A 148 -4.23 -10.02 1.63
C SER A 148 -5.16 -10.84 2.54
N GLY A 149 -4.95 -12.16 2.59
CA GLY A 149 -5.74 -13.06 3.43
C GLY A 149 -5.51 -12.82 4.93
N PHE A 150 -6.53 -12.98 5.73
CA PHE A 150 -6.49 -12.93 7.19
C PHE A 150 -7.53 -13.87 7.80
N THR A 151 -7.41 -14.12 9.11
CA THR A 151 -8.40 -14.88 9.88
C THR A 151 -8.93 -14.01 11.02
N ILE A 152 -10.20 -14.21 11.38
CA ILE A 152 -10.87 -13.51 12.47
C ILE A 152 -11.45 -14.50 13.47
N PHE A 153 -11.71 -14.03 14.68
CA PHE A 153 -12.33 -14.86 15.72
C PHE A 153 -13.70 -15.38 15.28
N GLY A 154 -13.94 -16.67 15.49
CA GLY A 154 -15.20 -17.34 15.13
C GLY A 154 -15.32 -17.73 13.65
N GLN A 155 -14.30 -17.48 12.81
CA GLN A 155 -14.28 -17.87 11.39
C GLN A 155 -13.00 -18.66 11.08
N PRO A 156 -13.11 -19.95 10.71
CA PRO A 156 -11.93 -20.79 10.44
C PRO A 156 -11.31 -20.50 9.06
N ASP A 157 -12.09 -19.93 8.13
CA ASP A 157 -11.67 -19.70 6.76
C ASP A 157 -10.74 -18.48 6.64
N THR A 158 -9.85 -18.51 5.65
CA THR A 158 -9.12 -17.32 5.24
C THR A 158 -10.06 -16.34 4.56
N LEU A 159 -10.17 -15.14 5.11
CA LEU A 159 -11.01 -14.07 4.61
C LEU A 159 -10.19 -13.00 3.90
N TYR A 160 -10.85 -12.26 3.04
CA TYR A 160 -10.34 -11.10 2.33
C TYR A 160 -11.32 -9.94 2.50
N LEU A 161 -10.79 -8.73 2.51
CA LEU A 161 -11.59 -7.51 2.50
C LEU A 161 -11.90 -7.12 1.05
N GLY A 162 -13.15 -6.77 0.79
CA GLY A 162 -13.60 -6.18 -0.46
C GLY A 162 -14.48 -4.97 -0.21
N ASP A 163 -14.69 -4.17 -1.25
CA ASP A 163 -15.54 -2.99 -1.26
C ASP A 163 -16.73 -3.15 -2.19
N LYS A 164 -17.81 -2.44 -1.89
CA LYS A 164 -18.98 -2.28 -2.77
C LYS A 164 -19.36 -0.81 -2.82
N PRO A 165 -19.19 -0.14 -3.97
CA PRO A 165 -19.59 1.25 -4.14
C PRO A 165 -21.09 1.45 -3.95
N ALA A 166 -21.47 2.57 -3.33
CA ALA A 166 -22.83 3.05 -3.30
C ALA A 166 -23.23 3.71 -4.63
N ALA A 167 -24.50 4.03 -4.80
CA ALA A 167 -25.01 4.63 -6.03
C ALA A 167 -24.37 5.99 -6.35
N ASP A 168 -23.95 6.73 -5.30
CA ASP A 168 -23.27 8.02 -5.42
C ASP A 168 -21.83 7.93 -5.96
N LYS A 169 -21.25 6.75 -6.01
CA LYS A 169 -19.84 6.47 -6.39
C LYS A 169 -18.82 7.30 -5.60
N LYS A 170 -19.21 7.85 -4.46
CA LYS A 170 -18.31 8.57 -3.56
C LYS A 170 -18.04 7.77 -2.30
N THR A 171 -19.06 7.05 -1.83
CA THR A 171 -19.01 6.23 -0.64
C THR A 171 -19.29 4.77 -0.97
N GLY A 172 -19.10 3.88 -0.02
CA GLY A 172 -19.42 2.47 -0.15
C GLY A 172 -19.36 1.72 1.16
N SER A 173 -19.64 0.43 1.09
CA SER A 173 -19.55 -0.50 2.21
C SER A 173 -18.37 -1.45 2.01
N LEU A 174 -17.78 -1.88 3.12
CA LEU A 174 -16.76 -2.92 3.16
C LEU A 174 -17.42 -4.25 3.55
N PHE A 175 -16.93 -5.33 2.98
CA PHE A 175 -17.40 -6.68 3.27
C PHE A 175 -16.24 -7.66 3.32
N PHE A 176 -16.43 -8.80 4.01
CA PHE A 176 -15.50 -9.91 3.99
C PHE A 176 -15.99 -11.00 3.04
N PHE A 177 -15.06 -11.55 2.29
CA PHE A 177 -15.32 -12.68 1.41
C PHE A 177 -14.22 -13.75 1.56
N ARG A 178 -14.55 -14.98 1.22
CA ARG A 178 -13.61 -16.07 1.04
C ARG A 178 -13.55 -16.48 -0.42
N LEU A 179 -12.47 -17.13 -0.80
CA LEU A 179 -12.32 -17.73 -2.12
C LEU A 179 -12.67 -19.21 -2.05
N GLU A 180 -13.65 -19.62 -2.82
CA GLU A 180 -14.00 -21.02 -3.02
C GLU A 180 -13.26 -21.62 -4.24
N SER A 181 -13.62 -22.83 -4.63
CA SER A 181 -13.02 -23.51 -5.78
C SER A 181 -12.99 -22.60 -7.01
N ARG A 182 -11.86 -22.61 -7.74
CA ARG A 182 -11.62 -21.77 -8.92
C ARG A 182 -11.57 -20.26 -8.63
N ASN A 183 -11.16 -19.87 -7.40
CA ASN A 183 -11.09 -18.47 -6.97
C ASN A 183 -12.42 -17.69 -7.06
N ASN A 184 -13.56 -18.38 -6.90
CA ASN A 184 -14.86 -17.72 -6.86
C ASN A 184 -15.05 -17.00 -5.52
N PRO A 185 -15.26 -15.67 -5.48
CA PRO A 185 -15.45 -14.94 -4.24
C PRO A 185 -16.89 -15.16 -3.70
N VAL A 186 -16.99 -15.55 -2.44
CA VAL A 186 -18.24 -15.69 -1.72
C VAL A 186 -18.25 -14.78 -0.50
N VAL A 187 -19.23 -13.88 -0.43
CA VAL A 187 -19.37 -12.94 0.68
C VAL A 187 -19.76 -13.70 1.94
N VAL A 188 -18.95 -13.53 3.00
CA VAL A 188 -19.16 -14.16 4.31
C VAL A 188 -19.84 -13.20 5.28
N SER A 189 -19.40 -11.92 5.27
CA SER A 189 -19.96 -10.87 6.13
C SER A 189 -20.07 -9.57 5.38
N GLY A 190 -21.27 -9.04 5.26
CA GLY A 190 -21.53 -7.73 4.69
C GLY A 190 -21.41 -6.61 5.72
N ASN A 191 -21.15 -5.37 5.23
CA ASN A 191 -21.16 -4.15 6.06
C ASN A 191 -20.24 -4.21 7.30
N VAL A 192 -19.00 -4.67 7.09
CA VAL A 192 -17.96 -4.71 8.12
C VAL A 192 -17.23 -3.36 8.30
N GLY A 193 -17.61 -2.38 7.50
CA GLY A 193 -17.04 -1.04 7.54
C GLY A 193 -17.57 -0.17 6.42
N THR A 194 -17.03 1.03 6.32
CA THR A 194 -17.36 2.02 5.31
C THR A 194 -16.11 2.45 4.54
N ILE A 195 -16.31 2.93 3.33
CA ILE A 195 -15.26 3.49 2.48
C ILE A 195 -15.70 4.82 1.88
N ASP A 196 -14.81 5.80 1.91
CA ASP A 196 -14.93 7.06 1.17
C ASP A 196 -13.88 7.06 0.05
N TYR A 197 -14.33 6.95 -1.19
CA TYR A 197 -13.43 6.89 -2.35
C TYR A 197 -12.79 8.24 -2.66
N ALA A 198 -13.47 9.34 -2.38
CA ALA A 198 -12.95 10.68 -2.65
C ALA A 198 -11.85 11.07 -1.67
N ARG A 199 -11.99 10.70 -0.39
CA ARG A 199 -10.97 10.91 0.65
C ARG A 199 -9.93 9.82 0.71
N ALA A 200 -10.22 8.67 0.09
CA ALA A 200 -9.42 7.44 0.19
C ALA A 200 -9.27 6.96 1.64
N GLU A 201 -10.37 6.95 2.35
CA GLU A 201 -10.46 6.55 3.74
C GLU A 201 -11.35 5.31 3.88
N MET A 202 -10.89 4.35 4.68
CA MET A 202 -11.65 3.16 5.04
C MET A 202 -11.73 3.07 6.56
N LEU A 203 -12.92 2.85 7.08
CA LEU A 203 -13.17 2.63 8.49
C LEU A 203 -13.73 1.22 8.67
N LEU A 204 -12.99 0.35 9.37
CA LEU A 204 -13.44 -0.98 9.76
C LEU A 204 -14.08 -0.93 11.14
N LYS A 205 -15.25 -1.55 11.29
CA LYS A 205 -15.89 -1.77 12.59
C LYS A 205 -15.01 -2.62 13.50
N PRO A 206 -15.28 -2.71 14.81
CA PRO A 206 -14.48 -3.53 15.71
C PRO A 206 -14.37 -4.97 15.23
N ILE A 207 -13.13 -5.42 15.02
CA ILE A 207 -12.78 -6.74 14.51
C ILE A 207 -11.69 -7.34 15.38
N THR A 208 -11.80 -8.65 15.66
CA THR A 208 -10.76 -9.42 16.33
C THR A 208 -10.01 -10.27 15.29
N PHE A 209 -8.86 -9.80 14.84
CA PHE A 209 -7.98 -10.58 13.98
C PHE A 209 -7.26 -11.66 14.79
N THR A 210 -7.19 -12.88 14.24
CA THR A 210 -6.45 -14.01 14.84
C THR A 210 -5.18 -14.34 14.07
N GLY A 211 -5.10 -13.97 12.81
CA GLY A 211 -3.92 -14.16 11.98
C GLY A 211 -3.96 -13.32 10.71
N THR A 212 -2.79 -13.11 10.13
CA THR A 212 -2.63 -12.41 8.85
C THR A 212 -1.68 -13.16 7.95
N SER A 213 -1.96 -13.23 6.65
CA SER A 213 -0.97 -13.69 5.67
C SER A 213 0.03 -12.57 5.41
N LYS A 214 1.32 -12.90 5.39
CA LYS A 214 2.32 -11.97 4.84
C LYS A 214 2.21 -11.98 3.31
N LYS A 215 2.34 -10.79 2.71
CA LYS A 215 2.53 -10.65 1.28
C LYS A 215 4.02 -10.64 0.97
#